data_a54ac04cd4d51179859ffeb019e4647f
#
_entry.id   a54ac04cd4d51179859ffeb019e4647f
#
_cell.length_a   1.000
_cell.length_b   1.000
_cell.length_c   1.000
_cell.angle_alpha   90.00
_cell.angle_beta   90.00
_cell.angle_gamma   90.00
#
_symmetry.space_group_name_H-M   'P 1'
#
loop_
_entity.id
_entity.type
_entity.pdbx_description
1 polymer ?
#
loop_
_entity_poly.entity_id
_entity_poly.type
_entity_poly.pdbx_seq_one_letter_code
_entity_poly.pdbx_strand_id
1 'polypeptide(L)'
;FTMIGLKVNDKPLLRAYSIVSANYEEHLEFLSIKVPDGPLTSRLQHIQVGDTIIVGKKPTGTLLSDYLLPAKRLYMLSTGTGLAPFMSVIRDPETYEKFEEVILVHGVREVKELAYHDYITQELPQHEFLGELVSKQLKYYPTVTREPFRNQGRINDLIENGKLFTDLGIPALNPLEDRVMLCGSPEMLASLKTLLEQRDFEEGNTTKPGDFVIERAFVEK
;
A
#
# COMPACT_ATOMS: atom_id res chain seq x y z
N PHE A 1 -3.57 -8.32 -6.02
CA PHE A 1 -3.14 -9.49 -5.25
C PHE A 1 -3.32 -10.79 -6.02
N THR A 2 -2.64 -11.84 -5.60
CA THR A 2 -2.88 -13.21 -6.05
C THR A 2 -2.86 -14.16 -4.86
N MET A 3 -3.32 -15.39 -5.09
CA MET A 3 -3.26 -16.44 -4.07
C MET A 3 -1.88 -17.07 -4.08
N ILE A 4 -1.19 -17.08 -2.95
CA ILE A 4 0.06 -17.82 -2.78
C ILE A 4 0.00 -18.77 -1.60
N GLY A 5 0.85 -19.79 -1.61
CA GLY A 5 0.93 -20.71 -0.49
C GLY A 5 1.76 -21.96 -0.73
N LEU A 6 1.52 -22.95 0.10
CA LEU A 6 2.27 -24.18 0.15
C LEU A 6 1.34 -25.40 0.05
N LYS A 7 1.89 -26.54 -0.36
CA LYS A 7 1.23 -27.82 -0.27
C LYS A 7 1.39 -28.39 1.13
N VAL A 8 0.28 -28.61 1.84
CA VAL A 8 0.25 -29.14 3.20
C VAL A 8 -0.66 -30.37 3.21
N ASN A 9 -0.14 -31.53 3.61
CA ASN A 9 -0.86 -32.81 3.58
C ASN A 9 -1.53 -33.08 2.22
N ASP A 10 -0.77 -32.89 1.14
CA ASP A 10 -1.18 -33.04 -0.25
C ASP A 10 -2.29 -32.11 -0.73
N LYS A 11 -2.65 -31.10 0.06
CA LYS A 11 -3.64 -30.06 -0.30
C LYS A 11 -2.99 -28.68 -0.35
N PRO A 12 -3.42 -27.81 -1.28
CA PRO A 12 -2.95 -26.44 -1.31
C PRO A 12 -3.52 -25.65 -0.13
N LEU A 13 -2.65 -25.00 0.62
CA LEU A 13 -2.99 -24.00 1.63
C LEU A 13 -2.61 -22.63 1.08
N LEU A 14 -3.60 -21.85 0.67
CA LEU A 14 -3.42 -20.58 -0.04
C LEU A 14 -4.00 -19.42 0.76
N ARG A 15 -3.35 -18.23 0.61
CA ARG A 15 -3.87 -16.95 1.10
C ARG A 15 -3.63 -15.87 0.05
N ALA A 16 -4.45 -14.81 0.09
CA ALA A 16 -4.27 -13.65 -0.75
C ALA A 16 -3.06 -12.84 -0.29
N TYR A 17 -2.19 -12.48 -1.24
CA TYR A 17 -1.04 -11.61 -1.01
C TYR A 17 -0.97 -10.56 -2.10
N SER A 18 -0.84 -9.30 -1.70
CA SER A 18 -0.62 -8.20 -2.63
C SER A 18 0.76 -8.33 -3.27
N ILE A 19 0.84 -8.06 -4.56
CA ILE A 19 2.07 -8.09 -5.33
C ILE A 19 2.86 -6.80 -5.03
N VAL A 20 4.11 -6.95 -4.65
CA VAL A 20 5.04 -5.85 -4.34
C VAL A 20 5.86 -5.45 -5.56
N SER A 21 6.25 -6.42 -6.38
CA SER A 21 7.02 -6.20 -7.62
C SER A 21 6.25 -5.36 -8.63
N ALA A 22 6.98 -4.58 -9.43
CA ALA A 22 6.41 -3.82 -10.53
C ALA A 22 6.08 -4.69 -11.75
N ASN A 23 5.26 -4.16 -12.66
CA ASN A 23 4.79 -4.89 -13.84
C ASN A 23 5.89 -5.37 -14.78
N TYR A 24 7.03 -4.68 -14.83
CA TYR A 24 8.16 -4.97 -15.71
C TYR A 24 9.21 -5.90 -15.09
N GLU A 25 9.08 -6.23 -13.79
CA GLU A 25 10.03 -7.12 -13.12
C GLU A 25 9.76 -8.58 -13.51
N GLU A 26 10.84 -9.34 -13.75
CA GLU A 26 10.77 -10.75 -14.17
C GLU A 26 10.45 -11.72 -13.02
N HIS A 27 10.33 -11.22 -11.79
CA HIS A 27 10.01 -11.99 -10.60
C HIS A 27 8.81 -11.40 -9.85
N LEU A 28 8.18 -12.24 -9.05
CA LEU A 28 7.12 -11.81 -8.13
C LEU A 28 7.69 -11.65 -6.72
N GLU A 29 7.41 -10.50 -6.11
CA GLU A 29 7.77 -10.19 -4.73
C GLU A 29 6.50 -10.04 -3.89
N PHE A 30 6.53 -10.57 -2.67
CA PHE A 30 5.43 -10.50 -1.72
C PHE A 30 5.94 -10.13 -0.32
N LEU A 31 5.18 -9.30 0.39
CA LEU A 31 5.43 -8.97 1.79
C LEU A 31 4.58 -9.84 2.71
N SER A 32 5.22 -10.59 3.59
CA SER A 32 4.55 -11.43 4.59
C SER A 32 5.03 -11.09 6.00
N ILE A 33 4.10 -11.03 6.96
CA ILE A 33 4.43 -10.97 8.38
C ILE A 33 4.52 -12.38 8.97
N LYS A 34 5.34 -12.52 10.02
CA LYS A 34 5.44 -13.77 10.78
C LYS A 34 4.33 -13.80 11.83
N VAL A 35 3.30 -14.61 11.59
CA VAL A 35 2.27 -14.91 12.59
C VAL A 35 2.56 -16.32 13.13
N PRO A 36 3.00 -16.50 14.39
CA PRO A 36 3.46 -17.77 14.92
C PRO A 36 2.44 -18.90 14.76
N ASP A 37 1.16 -18.63 15.01
CA ASP A 37 0.07 -19.60 14.94
C ASP A 37 -0.73 -19.51 13.63
N GLY A 38 -0.29 -18.68 12.68
CA GLY A 38 -0.94 -18.54 11.37
C GLY A 38 -0.78 -19.82 10.53
N PRO A 39 -1.85 -20.38 9.96
CA PRO A 39 -1.78 -21.65 9.25
C PRO A 39 -0.76 -21.68 8.13
N LEU A 40 -0.63 -20.59 7.36
CA LEU A 40 0.32 -20.47 6.25
C LEU A 40 1.62 -19.78 6.69
N THR A 41 1.54 -18.64 7.39
CA THR A 41 2.72 -17.83 7.73
C THR A 41 3.70 -18.54 8.65
N SER A 42 3.21 -19.40 9.57
CA SER A 42 4.05 -20.27 10.40
C SER A 42 4.94 -21.22 9.57
N ARG A 43 4.57 -21.50 8.33
CA ARG A 43 5.31 -22.36 7.40
C ARG A 43 6.12 -21.53 6.40
N LEU A 44 5.54 -20.48 5.84
CA LEU A 44 6.23 -19.60 4.88
C LEU A 44 7.52 -19.01 5.45
N GLN A 45 7.56 -18.71 6.75
CA GLN A 45 8.77 -18.17 7.39
C GLN A 45 9.98 -19.12 7.35
N HIS A 46 9.80 -20.39 7.00
CA HIS A 46 10.84 -21.41 6.96
C HIS A 46 11.27 -21.80 5.54
N ILE A 47 10.63 -21.26 4.49
CA ILE A 47 11.03 -21.55 3.11
C ILE A 47 12.44 -21.08 2.82
N GLN A 48 13.12 -21.83 1.98
CA GLN A 48 14.49 -21.58 1.55
C GLN A 48 14.55 -21.39 0.03
N VAL A 49 15.66 -20.80 -0.44
CA VAL A 49 15.90 -20.71 -1.88
C VAL A 49 15.93 -22.12 -2.50
N GLY A 50 15.14 -22.30 -3.54
CA GLY A 50 14.93 -23.60 -4.20
C GLY A 50 13.63 -24.30 -3.80
N ASP A 51 12.96 -23.86 -2.73
CA ASP A 51 11.65 -24.38 -2.37
C ASP A 51 10.57 -23.94 -3.37
N THR A 52 9.56 -24.80 -3.54
CA THR A 52 8.43 -24.52 -4.43
C THR A 52 7.27 -23.91 -3.67
N ILE A 53 6.74 -22.80 -4.16
CA ILE A 53 5.50 -22.20 -3.68
C ILE A 53 4.41 -22.29 -4.76
N ILE A 54 3.15 -22.31 -4.34
CA ILE A 54 2.00 -22.26 -5.24
C ILE A 54 1.63 -20.81 -5.45
N VAL A 55 1.47 -20.39 -6.71
CA VAL A 55 1.03 -19.05 -7.08
C VAL A 55 -0.21 -19.13 -7.97
N GLY A 56 -1.24 -18.37 -7.63
CA GLY A 56 -2.46 -18.27 -8.41
C GLY A 56 -2.21 -17.63 -9.79
N LYS A 57 -2.76 -18.23 -10.84
CA LYS A 57 -2.54 -17.77 -12.22
C LYS A 57 -3.24 -16.45 -12.57
N LYS A 58 -4.31 -16.11 -11.83
CA LYS A 58 -5.14 -14.95 -12.12
C LYS A 58 -5.06 -13.95 -10.95
N PRO A 59 -4.31 -12.86 -11.08
CA PRO A 59 -4.36 -11.76 -10.12
C PRO A 59 -5.74 -11.06 -10.19
N THR A 60 -6.16 -10.51 -9.07
CA THR A 60 -7.37 -9.72 -8.90
C THR A 60 -7.08 -8.55 -7.97
N GLY A 61 -8.00 -7.61 -7.82
CA GLY A 61 -7.87 -6.49 -6.87
C GLY A 61 -8.51 -5.22 -7.39
N THR A 62 -8.54 -4.21 -6.55
CA THR A 62 -9.17 -2.91 -6.82
C THR A 62 -8.20 -1.73 -6.78
N LEU A 63 -6.96 -1.94 -6.34
CA LEU A 63 -5.94 -0.88 -6.27
C LEU A 63 -5.25 -0.68 -7.63
N LEU A 64 -6.05 -0.27 -8.62
CA LEU A 64 -5.59 0.10 -9.95
C LEU A 64 -5.95 1.56 -10.22
N SER A 65 -5.05 2.28 -10.86
CA SER A 65 -5.29 3.67 -11.29
C SER A 65 -6.47 3.79 -12.25
N ASP A 66 -6.82 2.73 -12.97
CA ASP A 66 -7.96 2.68 -13.90
C ASP A 66 -9.32 2.78 -13.20
N TYR A 67 -9.38 2.52 -11.91
CA TYR A 67 -10.60 2.67 -11.10
C TYR A 67 -10.68 4.01 -10.37
N LEU A 68 -9.74 4.91 -10.66
CA LEU A 68 -9.72 6.28 -10.17
C LEU A 68 -10.04 7.26 -11.31
N LEU A 69 -10.78 8.31 -10.98
CA LEU A 69 -10.96 9.46 -11.87
C LEU A 69 -9.63 10.21 -12.03
N PRO A 70 -9.40 10.90 -13.17
CA PRO A 70 -8.22 11.76 -13.33
C PRO A 70 -8.11 12.80 -12.21
N ALA A 71 -6.90 13.07 -11.74
CA ALA A 71 -6.63 14.09 -10.74
C ALA A 71 -5.15 14.49 -10.71
N LYS A 72 -4.81 15.47 -9.86
CA LYS A 72 -3.47 16.00 -9.72
C LYS A 72 -2.62 15.16 -8.76
N ARG A 73 -3.19 14.76 -7.61
CA ARG A 73 -2.46 14.06 -6.54
C ARG A 73 -3.05 12.69 -6.26
N LEU A 74 -2.16 11.72 -6.02
CA LEU A 74 -2.52 10.39 -5.57
C LEU A 74 -2.04 10.20 -4.11
N TYR A 75 -2.97 9.92 -3.22
CA TYR A 75 -2.69 9.50 -1.84
C TYR A 75 -2.81 7.99 -1.73
N MET A 76 -1.78 7.35 -1.23
CA MET A 76 -1.75 5.93 -0.89
C MET A 76 -1.61 5.80 0.64
N LEU A 77 -2.69 5.43 1.30
CA LEU A 77 -2.76 5.38 2.76
C LEU A 77 -2.74 3.92 3.23
N SER A 78 -1.70 3.54 3.93
CA SER A 78 -1.48 2.15 4.35
C SER A 78 -1.18 1.98 5.83
N THR A 79 -1.58 0.83 6.38
CA THR A 79 -1.06 0.35 7.68
C THR A 79 -0.45 -1.04 7.54
N GLY A 80 0.68 -1.25 8.23
CA GLY A 80 1.37 -2.54 8.25
C GLY A 80 1.68 -3.07 6.86
N THR A 81 1.28 -4.30 6.58
CA THR A 81 1.49 -4.95 5.28
C THR A 81 0.62 -4.41 4.14
N GLY A 82 -0.34 -3.54 4.43
CA GLY A 82 -1.07 -2.78 3.42
C GLY A 82 -0.17 -1.88 2.56
N LEU A 83 1.10 -1.71 2.93
CA LEU A 83 2.12 -1.10 2.10
C LEU A 83 2.40 -1.90 0.81
N ALA A 84 2.25 -3.22 0.84
CA ALA A 84 2.67 -4.12 -0.23
C ALA A 84 2.17 -3.71 -1.64
N PRO A 85 0.87 -3.50 -1.89
CA PRO A 85 0.40 -3.10 -3.21
C PRO A 85 0.94 -1.73 -3.64
N PHE A 86 1.17 -0.82 -2.70
CA PHE A 86 1.70 0.51 -3.00
C PHE A 86 3.16 0.50 -3.40
N MET A 87 3.92 -0.50 -2.97
CA MET A 87 5.29 -0.70 -3.47
C MET A 87 5.30 -0.98 -4.97
N SER A 88 4.33 -1.75 -5.50
CA SER A 88 4.18 -1.95 -6.93
C SER A 88 3.80 -0.64 -7.64
N VAL A 89 2.88 0.13 -7.07
CA VAL A 89 2.41 1.40 -7.66
C VAL A 89 3.51 2.46 -7.72
N ILE A 90 4.32 2.63 -6.66
CA ILE A 90 5.42 3.63 -6.68
C ILE A 90 6.61 3.22 -7.56
N ARG A 91 6.69 1.96 -7.96
CA ARG A 91 7.70 1.46 -8.91
C ARG A 91 7.21 1.53 -10.35
N ASP A 92 5.95 1.90 -10.61
CA ASP A 92 5.38 2.00 -11.94
C ASP A 92 5.56 3.42 -12.50
N PRO A 93 6.29 3.61 -13.62
CA PRO A 93 6.43 4.91 -14.26
C PRO A 93 5.09 5.57 -14.61
N GLU A 94 4.09 4.79 -14.98
CA GLU A 94 2.75 5.27 -15.34
C GLU A 94 2.08 6.05 -14.19
N THR A 95 2.42 5.72 -12.95
CA THR A 95 1.93 6.45 -11.78
C THR A 95 2.35 7.93 -11.83
N TYR A 96 3.58 8.19 -12.21
CA TYR A 96 4.14 9.55 -12.28
C TYR A 96 3.75 10.30 -13.57
N GLU A 97 3.30 9.59 -14.58
CA GLU A 97 2.69 10.18 -15.78
C GLU A 97 1.26 10.64 -15.50
N LYS A 98 0.51 9.88 -14.67
CA LYS A 98 -0.89 10.16 -14.35
C LYS A 98 -1.07 11.21 -13.24
N PHE A 99 -0.12 11.32 -12.31
CA PHE A 99 -0.22 12.19 -11.14
C PHE A 99 1.01 13.09 -11.00
N GLU A 100 0.79 14.37 -10.75
CA GLU A 100 1.87 15.35 -10.53
C GLU A 100 2.56 15.15 -9.17
N GLU A 101 1.81 14.72 -8.15
CA GLU A 101 2.30 14.42 -6.82
C GLU A 101 1.74 13.07 -6.34
N VAL A 102 2.61 12.27 -5.74
CA VAL A 102 2.29 10.95 -5.21
C VAL A 102 2.65 10.93 -3.73
N ILE A 103 1.67 10.72 -2.87
CA ILE A 103 1.83 10.78 -1.42
C ILE A 103 1.64 9.37 -0.84
N LEU A 104 2.71 8.78 -0.30
CA LEU A 104 2.68 7.48 0.35
C LEU A 104 2.75 7.64 1.86
N VAL A 105 1.66 7.33 2.54
CA VAL A 105 1.57 7.33 4.01
C VAL A 105 1.60 5.89 4.52
N HIS A 106 2.58 5.57 5.36
CA HIS A 106 2.75 4.25 5.93
C HIS A 106 2.69 4.31 7.46
N GLY A 107 1.57 3.87 8.03
CA GLY A 107 1.35 3.80 9.47
C GLY A 107 1.72 2.44 10.05
N VAL A 108 2.54 2.44 11.09
CA VAL A 108 2.92 1.24 11.84
C VAL A 108 2.83 1.48 13.35
N ARG A 109 2.96 0.43 14.14
CA ARG A 109 2.97 0.53 15.61
C ARG A 109 4.33 0.93 16.14
N GLU A 110 5.39 0.27 15.65
CA GLU A 110 6.77 0.43 16.07
C GLU A 110 7.69 0.67 14.87
N VAL A 111 8.80 1.38 15.07
CA VAL A 111 9.75 1.74 14.00
C VAL A 111 10.28 0.52 13.25
N LYS A 112 10.52 -0.60 13.96
CA LYS A 112 10.99 -1.85 13.36
C LYS A 112 10.02 -2.47 12.35
N GLU A 113 8.76 -2.04 12.35
CA GLU A 113 7.73 -2.50 11.42
C GLU A 113 7.68 -1.68 10.11
N LEU A 114 8.53 -0.64 9.97
CA LEU A 114 8.66 0.16 8.75
C LEU A 114 9.37 -0.62 7.64
N ALA A 115 8.67 -1.61 7.08
CA ALA A 115 9.15 -2.36 5.92
C ALA A 115 9.45 -1.41 4.75
N TYR A 116 10.48 -1.72 3.96
CA TYR A 116 10.92 -0.94 2.78
C TYR A 116 11.30 0.53 3.06
N HIS A 117 11.43 0.95 4.32
CA HIS A 117 11.78 2.34 4.64
C HIS A 117 13.07 2.79 3.94
N ASP A 118 14.14 2.00 4.08
CA ASP A 118 15.43 2.33 3.48
C ASP A 118 15.38 2.24 1.95
N TYR A 119 14.68 1.25 1.41
CA TYR A 119 14.44 1.14 -0.02
C TYR A 119 13.76 2.40 -0.59
N ILE A 120 12.65 2.83 0.01
CA ILE A 120 11.88 4.01 -0.46
C ILE A 120 12.69 5.30 -0.34
N THR A 121 13.49 5.44 0.74
CA THR A 121 14.19 6.70 1.06
C THR A 121 15.58 6.79 0.46
N GLN A 122 16.23 5.67 0.16
CA GLN A 122 17.64 5.65 -0.25
C GLN A 122 17.85 4.98 -1.62
N GLU A 123 17.25 3.83 -1.87
CA GLU A 123 17.50 3.06 -3.09
C GLU A 123 16.64 3.51 -4.27
N LEU A 124 15.31 3.62 -4.05
CA LEU A 124 14.38 4.00 -5.11
C LEU A 124 14.67 5.37 -5.75
N PRO A 125 15.09 6.42 -5.00
CA PRO A 125 15.53 7.69 -5.59
C PRO A 125 16.80 7.60 -6.45
N GLN A 126 17.57 6.51 -6.32
CA GLN A 126 18.78 6.26 -7.12
C GLN A 126 18.54 5.28 -8.26
N HIS A 127 17.32 4.82 -8.45
CA HIS A 127 16.97 3.90 -9.52
C HIS A 127 17.21 4.53 -10.90
N GLU A 128 17.87 3.82 -11.80
CA GLU A 128 18.34 4.34 -13.10
C GLU A 128 17.22 5.01 -13.92
N PHE A 129 16.01 4.44 -13.94
CA PHE A 129 14.88 4.94 -14.74
C PHE A 129 13.82 5.68 -13.95
N LEU A 130 13.68 5.40 -12.65
CA LEU A 130 12.62 5.98 -11.82
C LEU A 130 13.11 7.05 -10.86
N GLY A 131 14.40 7.11 -10.57
CA GLY A 131 14.96 7.92 -9.51
C GLY A 131 14.63 9.42 -9.63
N GLU A 132 14.66 9.97 -10.85
CA GLU A 132 14.32 11.37 -11.09
C GLU A 132 12.81 11.63 -10.83
N LEU A 133 11.92 10.77 -11.32
CA LEU A 133 10.47 10.88 -11.13
C LEU A 133 10.11 10.76 -9.64
N VAL A 134 10.65 9.74 -8.96
CA VAL A 134 10.47 9.51 -7.53
C VAL A 134 10.96 10.70 -6.71
N SER A 135 12.17 11.18 -6.97
CA SER A 135 12.75 12.32 -6.23
C SER A 135 11.94 13.60 -6.38
N LYS A 136 11.29 13.78 -7.52
CA LYS A 136 10.51 14.99 -7.84
C LYS A 136 9.07 14.92 -7.33
N GLN A 137 8.43 13.75 -7.43
CA GLN A 137 6.98 13.61 -7.28
C GLN A 137 6.54 12.78 -6.07
N LEU A 138 7.38 11.85 -5.54
CA LEU A 138 7.01 11.01 -4.41
C LEU A 138 7.29 11.70 -3.08
N LYS A 139 6.26 11.78 -2.24
CA LYS A 139 6.35 12.23 -0.84
C LYS A 139 6.04 11.04 0.08
N TYR A 140 7.06 10.51 0.74
CA TYR A 140 6.89 9.40 1.68
C TYR A 140 6.76 9.90 3.11
N TYR A 141 5.65 9.55 3.76
CA TYR A 141 5.32 9.94 5.13
C TYR A 141 5.10 8.70 6.01
N PRO A 142 6.18 8.14 6.60
CA PRO A 142 6.05 7.10 7.62
C PRO A 142 5.53 7.71 8.93
N THR A 143 4.60 7.03 9.62
CA THR A 143 4.10 7.43 10.93
C THR A 143 4.06 6.24 11.88
N VAL A 144 4.38 6.48 13.16
CA VAL A 144 4.46 5.45 14.20
C VAL A 144 3.50 5.80 15.34
N THR A 145 2.84 4.79 15.93
CA THR A 145 1.78 5.05 16.91
C THR A 145 2.13 4.68 18.35
N ARG A 146 3.13 3.83 18.61
CA ARG A 146 3.38 3.27 19.94
C ARG A 146 4.73 3.67 20.56
N GLU A 147 5.56 4.37 19.82
CA GLU A 147 6.84 4.87 20.31
C GLU A 147 7.18 6.24 19.70
N PRO A 148 8.12 7.01 20.29
CA PRO A 148 8.53 8.30 19.74
C PRO A 148 9.12 8.15 18.33
N PHE A 149 8.63 8.96 17.41
CA PHE A 149 9.10 9.04 16.04
C PHE A 149 8.86 10.45 15.50
N ARG A 150 9.58 10.85 14.44
CA ARG A 150 9.44 12.19 13.82
C ARG A 150 8.00 12.52 13.45
N ASN A 151 7.25 11.54 12.92
CA ASN A 151 5.83 11.65 12.63
C ASN A 151 5.10 10.63 13.50
N GLN A 152 4.38 11.09 14.50
CA GLN A 152 3.67 10.23 15.45
C GLN A 152 2.17 10.46 15.36
N GLY A 153 1.41 9.38 15.25
CA GLY A 153 -0.05 9.40 15.27
C GLY A 153 -0.68 8.44 14.25
N ARG A 154 -1.98 8.28 14.39
CA ARG A 154 -2.79 7.52 13.41
C ARG A 154 -3.04 8.37 12.18
N ILE A 155 -3.14 7.73 11.02
CA ILE A 155 -3.36 8.42 9.73
C ILE A 155 -4.61 9.30 9.77
N ASN A 156 -5.71 8.80 10.34
CA ASN A 156 -6.93 9.57 10.51
C ASN A 156 -6.71 10.88 11.28
N ASP A 157 -6.09 10.77 12.45
CA ASP A 157 -5.84 11.92 13.32
C ASP A 157 -4.95 12.96 12.61
N LEU A 158 -3.93 12.49 11.87
CA LEU A 158 -3.01 13.34 11.12
C LEU A 158 -3.68 14.06 9.94
N ILE A 159 -4.71 13.44 9.33
CA ILE A 159 -5.53 14.07 8.31
C ILE A 159 -6.52 15.06 8.94
N GLU A 160 -7.22 14.67 10.00
CA GLU A 160 -8.24 15.49 10.65
C GLU A 160 -7.67 16.77 11.27
N ASN A 161 -6.53 16.67 11.95
CA ASN A 161 -5.86 17.82 12.56
C ASN A 161 -4.99 18.63 11.58
N GLY A 162 -4.88 18.19 10.32
CA GLY A 162 -4.13 18.89 9.27
C GLY A 162 -2.61 18.73 9.34
N LYS A 163 -2.09 17.98 10.31
CA LYS A 163 -0.64 17.82 10.49
C LYS A 163 0.03 17.17 9.27
N LEU A 164 -0.59 16.15 8.66
CA LEU A 164 -0.08 15.51 7.45
C LEU A 164 0.20 16.54 6.34
N PHE A 165 -0.75 17.42 6.10
CA PHE A 165 -0.66 18.42 5.03
C PHE A 165 0.37 19.50 5.34
N THR A 166 0.41 19.96 6.60
CA THR A 166 1.40 20.93 7.06
C THR A 166 2.81 20.40 6.95
N ASP A 167 3.06 19.16 7.41
CA ASP A 167 4.37 18.52 7.37
C ASP A 167 4.87 18.31 5.93
N LEU A 168 3.97 17.99 5.01
CA LEU A 168 4.29 17.74 3.60
C LEU A 168 4.29 19.03 2.73
N GLY A 169 3.81 20.15 3.26
CA GLY A 169 3.67 21.41 2.52
C GLY A 169 2.68 21.34 1.36
N ILE A 170 1.57 20.61 1.54
CA ILE A 170 0.54 20.41 0.53
C ILE A 170 -0.83 20.88 1.04
N PRO A 171 -1.79 21.18 0.15
CA PRO A 171 -3.16 21.50 0.55
C PRO A 171 -3.88 20.34 1.25
N ALA A 172 -4.92 20.66 2.03
CA ALA A 172 -5.83 19.65 2.58
C ALA A 172 -6.54 18.87 1.46
N LEU A 173 -7.02 17.65 1.78
CA LEU A 173 -7.74 16.78 0.84
C LEU A 173 -8.91 17.49 0.16
N ASN A 174 -8.94 17.41 -1.17
CA ASN A 174 -9.95 18.01 -2.02
C ASN A 174 -10.36 17.03 -3.14
N PRO A 175 -11.64 16.59 -3.21
CA PRO A 175 -12.09 15.63 -4.22
C PRO A 175 -11.95 16.11 -5.67
N LEU A 176 -11.76 17.42 -5.90
CA LEU A 176 -11.51 17.95 -7.25
C LEU A 176 -10.07 17.70 -7.75
N GLU A 177 -9.11 17.53 -6.83
CA GLU A 177 -7.69 17.42 -7.18
C GLU A 177 -7.01 16.14 -6.68
N ASP A 178 -7.66 15.39 -5.78
CA ASP A 178 -7.04 14.28 -5.08
C ASP A 178 -7.73 12.95 -5.37
N ARG A 179 -6.94 11.88 -5.43
CA ARG A 179 -7.42 10.49 -5.44
C ARG A 179 -6.75 9.72 -4.33
N VAL A 180 -7.46 8.72 -3.81
CA VAL A 180 -7.00 7.98 -2.64
C VAL A 180 -7.07 6.48 -2.87
N MET A 181 -6.01 5.77 -2.54
CA MET A 181 -5.96 4.31 -2.44
C MET A 181 -5.79 3.92 -0.97
N LEU A 182 -6.61 3.00 -0.48
CA LEU A 182 -6.58 2.53 0.91
C LEU A 182 -6.24 1.05 0.98
N CYS A 183 -5.23 0.69 1.78
CA CYS A 183 -4.92 -0.70 2.08
C CYS A 183 -4.38 -0.84 3.52
N GLY A 184 -4.95 -1.73 4.32
CA GLY A 184 -4.49 -1.93 5.70
C GLY A 184 -5.51 -2.61 6.59
N SER A 185 -5.46 -2.30 7.90
CA SER A 185 -6.35 -2.91 8.88
C SER A 185 -7.82 -2.55 8.66
N PRO A 186 -8.75 -3.45 9.00
CA PRO A 186 -10.19 -3.18 8.87
C PRO A 186 -10.65 -1.90 9.55
N GLU A 187 -10.10 -1.61 10.73
CA GLU A 187 -10.44 -0.40 11.50
C GLU A 187 -9.98 0.87 10.77
N MET A 188 -8.77 0.86 10.24
CA MET A 188 -8.24 2.00 9.47
C MET A 188 -9.05 2.21 8.19
N LEU A 189 -9.37 1.14 7.45
CA LEU A 189 -10.16 1.23 6.23
C LEU A 189 -11.56 1.79 6.49
N ALA A 190 -12.26 1.31 7.52
CA ALA A 190 -13.59 1.79 7.88
C ALA A 190 -13.56 3.27 8.27
N SER A 191 -12.60 3.67 9.09
CA SER A 191 -12.46 5.04 9.58
C SER A 191 -12.09 6.01 8.45
N LEU A 192 -11.11 5.66 7.60
CA LEU A 192 -10.72 6.50 6.46
C LEU A 192 -11.81 6.57 5.39
N LYS A 193 -12.55 5.48 5.14
CA LYS A 193 -13.71 5.51 4.25
C LYS A 193 -14.73 6.55 4.74
N THR A 194 -15.13 6.49 6.01
CA THR A 194 -16.06 7.47 6.60
C THR A 194 -15.53 8.90 6.46
N LEU A 195 -14.25 9.11 6.76
CA LEU A 195 -13.59 10.41 6.65
C LEU A 195 -13.62 10.97 5.22
N LEU A 196 -13.38 10.12 4.22
CA LEU A 196 -13.41 10.51 2.81
C LEU A 196 -14.82 10.82 2.33
N GLU A 197 -15.80 9.96 2.66
CA GLU A 197 -17.22 10.18 2.32
C GLU A 197 -17.77 11.48 2.93
N GLN A 198 -17.35 11.83 4.16
CA GLN A 198 -17.70 13.12 4.80
C GLN A 198 -17.07 14.34 4.11
N ARG A 199 -16.12 14.13 3.21
CA ARG A 199 -15.46 15.15 2.39
C ARG A 199 -15.84 15.07 0.92
N ASP A 200 -16.99 14.45 0.62
CA ASP A 200 -17.55 14.31 -0.72
C ASP A 200 -16.72 13.49 -1.71
N PHE A 201 -15.86 12.58 -1.21
CA PHE A 201 -15.19 11.59 -2.05
C PHE A 201 -16.11 10.39 -2.31
N GLU A 202 -16.20 9.94 -3.56
CA GLU A 202 -16.98 8.76 -3.96
C GLU A 202 -16.07 7.53 -4.14
N GLU A 203 -16.49 6.37 -3.59
CA GLU A 203 -15.78 5.10 -3.77
C GLU A 203 -15.92 4.57 -5.20
N GLY A 204 -14.80 4.32 -5.86
CA GLY A 204 -14.72 3.65 -7.15
C GLY A 204 -14.71 2.12 -7.03
N ASN A 205 -14.97 1.46 -8.13
CA ASN A 205 -14.95 0.00 -8.23
C ASN A 205 -14.64 -0.45 -9.66
N THR A 206 -14.65 -1.74 -9.91
CA THR A 206 -14.34 -2.35 -11.21
C THR A 206 -15.29 -1.96 -12.35
N THR A 207 -16.42 -1.34 -12.04
CA THR A 207 -17.43 -0.93 -13.05
C THR A 207 -17.56 0.57 -13.20
N LYS A 208 -17.24 1.34 -12.17
CA LYS A 208 -17.30 2.80 -12.16
C LYS A 208 -16.07 3.36 -11.45
N PRO A 209 -15.21 4.12 -12.12
CA PRO A 209 -14.14 4.87 -11.45
C PRO A 209 -14.68 5.87 -10.43
N GLY A 210 -13.93 6.11 -9.36
CA GLY A 210 -14.30 7.02 -8.28
C GLY A 210 -13.12 7.87 -7.82
N ASP A 211 -13.31 8.54 -6.68
CA ASP A 211 -12.27 9.37 -6.08
C ASP A 211 -11.33 8.54 -5.19
N PHE A 212 -11.81 7.42 -4.67
CA PHE A 212 -10.97 6.50 -3.91
C PHE A 212 -11.33 5.04 -4.14
N VAL A 213 -10.36 4.16 -3.91
CA VAL A 213 -10.52 2.70 -3.96
C VAL A 213 -9.93 2.04 -2.72
N ILE A 214 -10.50 0.90 -2.34
CA ILE A 214 -10.13 0.15 -1.14
C ILE A 214 -9.78 -1.28 -1.51
N GLU A 215 -8.66 -1.77 -0.97
CA GLU A 215 -8.37 -3.19 -0.92
C GLU A 215 -8.19 -3.65 0.53
N ARG A 216 -8.92 -4.67 0.92
CA ARG A 216 -8.81 -5.25 2.25
C ARG A 216 -7.62 -6.18 2.28
N ALA A 217 -6.52 -5.74 2.89
CA ALA A 217 -5.46 -6.64 3.26
C ALA A 217 -5.97 -7.50 4.43
N PHE A 218 -6.05 -8.81 4.19
CA PHE A 218 -6.32 -9.83 5.22
C PHE A 218 -7.69 -9.78 5.91
N VAL A 219 -8.57 -10.65 5.44
CA VAL A 219 -9.64 -11.17 6.28
C VAL A 219 -9.27 -12.64 6.58
N GLU A 220 -8.58 -12.92 7.69
CA GLU A 220 -8.64 -14.23 8.29
C GLU A 220 -10.08 -14.41 8.82
N LYS A 221 -10.82 -15.32 8.19
CA LYS A 221 -12.02 -15.92 8.78
C LYS A 221 -11.63 -17.19 9.50
#